data_90efdbdb6dafb6f18195d2b894061375
#
_entry.id   90efdbdb6dafb6f18195d2b894061375
#
_cell.length_a   1.000
_cell.length_b   1.000
_cell.length_c   1.000
_cell.angle_alpha   90.00
_cell.angle_beta   90.00
_cell.angle_gamma   90.00
#
_symmetry.space_group_name_H-M   'P 1'
#
loop_
_entity.id
_entity.type
_entity.pdbx_description
1 polymer ?
#
loop_
_entity_poly.entity_id
_entity_poly.type
_entity_poly.pdbx_seq_one_letter_code
_entity_poly.pdbx_strand_id
1 'polypeptide(L)'
;MLALTLHRSGDGSTARDILNSLRQRATIDDELGMTWKSFRAGMDWWAFPAESHALAIEAFHEVAGDDEAVKQLRIHLLKLKRTTDWKTTKATAEAVHALLLGGPDLLGEGPAPVITVGSERVDPSAQEPGTGAFNATWGPEEVRPDMGRVTVTTTDDRVAWGALHWRYFERMDAVTPHESPFDLGRQVMLRENTDEGPVLVPLDQARTLRPGDVLTVRIELRTDRWLDFVHLKDLRAAGTEPLERLSGYRYQDGLGHYQSVRDAALHIFIDRMAPGTYVFEHELRVTHDGDFSQGITSAQCLYAPEFNSHSEGVRVVVGY
;
A
#
# COMPACT_ATOMS: atom_id res chain seq x y z
N MET A 1 -21.68 3.06 20.84
CA MET A 1 -22.98 2.50 21.27
C MET A 1 -23.52 3.17 22.54
N LEU A 2 -22.84 3.15 23.71
CA LEU A 2 -23.36 3.75 24.94
C LEU A 2 -23.80 5.22 24.80
N ALA A 3 -23.00 6.06 24.16
CA ALA A 3 -23.33 7.48 23.92
C ALA A 3 -24.63 7.64 23.12
N LEU A 4 -24.81 6.87 22.03
CA LEU A 4 -26.05 6.87 21.23
C LEU A 4 -27.26 6.43 22.05
N THR A 5 -27.11 5.35 22.83
CA THR A 5 -28.21 4.85 23.69
C THR A 5 -28.63 5.90 24.73
N LEU A 6 -27.67 6.53 25.42
CA LEU A 6 -27.94 7.59 26.39
C LEU A 6 -28.61 8.81 25.75
N HIS A 7 -28.12 9.26 24.61
CA HIS A 7 -28.70 10.36 23.84
C HIS A 7 -30.18 10.07 23.50
N ARG A 8 -30.42 8.92 22.88
CA ARG A 8 -31.77 8.47 22.47
C ARG A 8 -32.71 8.21 23.65
N SER A 9 -32.17 7.96 24.86
CA SER A 9 -32.96 7.84 26.12
C SER A 9 -33.14 9.17 26.88
N GLY A 10 -32.61 10.30 26.34
CA GLY A 10 -32.79 11.63 26.91
C GLY A 10 -31.62 12.14 27.76
N ASP A 11 -30.59 11.34 28.02
CA ASP A 11 -29.36 11.79 28.72
C ASP A 11 -28.30 12.27 27.71
N GLY A 12 -28.58 13.41 27.09
CA GLY A 12 -27.66 14.01 26.10
C GLY A 12 -26.42 14.64 26.75
N SER A 13 -26.40 14.92 28.05
CA SER A 13 -25.21 15.46 28.73
C SER A 13 -24.13 14.41 28.87
N THR A 14 -24.46 13.27 29.47
CA THR A 14 -23.55 12.14 29.63
C THR A 14 -23.07 11.60 28.26
N ALA A 15 -23.98 11.59 27.30
CA ALA A 15 -23.64 11.17 25.94
C ALA A 15 -22.52 12.05 25.31
N ARG A 16 -22.63 13.39 25.45
CA ARG A 16 -21.60 14.33 24.98
C ARG A 16 -20.29 14.20 25.74
N ASP A 17 -20.32 13.96 27.04
CA ASP A 17 -19.11 13.78 27.85
C ASP A 17 -18.33 12.53 27.40
N ILE A 18 -19.03 11.46 27.04
CA ILE A 18 -18.42 10.23 26.46
C ILE A 18 -17.73 10.57 25.14
N LEU A 19 -18.37 11.33 24.25
CA LEU A 19 -17.77 11.69 22.95
C LEU A 19 -16.58 12.63 23.11
N ASN A 20 -16.65 13.60 24.02
CA ASN A 20 -15.52 14.47 24.36
C ASN A 20 -14.31 13.65 24.85
N SER A 21 -14.55 12.67 25.72
CA SER A 21 -13.52 11.75 26.18
C SER A 21 -12.93 10.88 25.05
N LEU A 22 -13.76 10.43 24.11
CA LEU A 22 -13.29 9.71 22.92
C LEU A 22 -12.44 10.60 22.04
N ARG A 23 -12.88 11.84 21.76
CA ARG A 23 -12.15 12.81 20.95
C ARG A 23 -10.77 13.11 21.51
N GLN A 24 -10.65 13.32 22.82
CA GLN A 24 -9.38 13.59 23.50
C GLN A 24 -8.36 12.45 23.36
N ARG A 25 -8.84 11.21 23.20
CA ARG A 25 -7.99 10.00 23.05
C ARG A 25 -7.77 9.57 21.62
N ALA A 26 -8.35 10.29 20.67
CA ALA A 26 -8.17 10.00 19.26
C ALA A 26 -6.75 10.40 18.79
N THR A 27 -6.25 9.69 17.80
CA THR A 27 -5.13 10.12 16.97
C THR A 27 -5.72 10.73 15.72
N ILE A 28 -5.30 11.94 15.39
CA ILE A 28 -5.72 12.66 14.18
C ILE A 28 -4.48 12.86 13.33
N ASP A 29 -4.57 12.50 12.08
CA ASP A 29 -3.53 12.59 11.08
C ASP A 29 -4.14 13.12 9.77
N ASP A 30 -3.47 14.06 9.12
CA ASP A 30 -4.01 14.73 7.92
C ASP A 30 -4.20 13.74 6.76
N GLU A 31 -3.38 12.72 6.70
CA GLU A 31 -3.47 11.66 5.70
C GLU A 31 -4.39 10.51 6.14
N LEU A 32 -4.28 10.05 7.38
CA LEU A 32 -4.97 8.85 7.87
C LEU A 32 -6.32 9.15 8.51
N GLY A 33 -6.66 10.41 8.71
CA GLY A 33 -7.88 10.82 9.38
C GLY A 33 -7.87 10.52 10.89
N MET A 34 -9.05 10.50 11.50
CA MET A 34 -9.24 10.28 12.94
C MET A 34 -9.45 8.81 13.26
N THR A 35 -8.66 8.28 14.19
CA THR A 35 -8.72 6.89 14.63
C THR A 35 -8.31 6.73 16.11
N TRP A 36 -8.43 5.51 16.63
CA TRP A 36 -7.97 5.14 17.98
C TRP A 36 -7.07 3.91 17.94
N LYS A 37 -5.98 3.93 18.71
CA LYS A 37 -5.08 2.79 18.84
C LYS A 37 -5.78 1.50 19.31
N SER A 38 -6.91 1.62 20.01
CA SER A 38 -7.73 0.50 20.46
C SER A 38 -8.60 -0.12 19.37
N PHE A 39 -8.87 0.59 18.27
CA PHE A 39 -9.64 0.08 17.13
C PHE A 39 -8.74 -0.72 16.18
N ARG A 40 -7.92 -1.60 16.73
CA ARG A 40 -6.97 -2.38 15.92
C ARG A 40 -7.69 -3.49 15.17
N ALA A 41 -7.29 -3.69 13.93
CA ALA A 41 -7.55 -4.92 13.24
C ALA A 41 -6.70 -6.02 13.91
N GLY A 42 -7.34 -6.90 14.69
CA GLY A 42 -6.71 -8.09 15.25
C GLY A 42 -6.99 -9.32 14.37
N MET A 43 -6.23 -10.39 14.58
CA MET A 43 -6.61 -11.72 14.06
C MET A 43 -7.85 -12.27 14.78
N ASP A 44 -8.27 -11.59 15.83
CA ASP A 44 -9.37 -12.00 16.70
C ASP A 44 -10.71 -11.74 16.00
N TRP A 45 -11.58 -12.72 16.05
CA TRP A 45 -12.94 -12.65 15.47
C TRP A 45 -13.83 -11.57 16.13
N TRP A 46 -13.42 -11.02 17.28
CA TRP A 46 -14.09 -9.89 17.97
C TRP A 46 -13.50 -8.50 17.64
N ALA A 47 -12.52 -8.41 16.73
CA ALA A 47 -11.99 -7.13 16.28
C ALA A 47 -12.84 -6.61 15.10
N PHE A 48 -13.63 -5.56 15.33
CA PHE A 48 -14.54 -4.95 14.37
C PHE A 48 -14.13 -3.49 14.05
N PRO A 49 -13.00 -3.25 13.38
CA PRO A 49 -12.51 -1.89 13.17
C PRO A 49 -13.44 -1.06 12.29
N ALA A 50 -13.99 -1.61 11.22
CA ALA A 50 -14.87 -0.89 10.30
C ALA A 50 -16.20 -0.55 10.98
N GLU A 51 -16.83 -1.51 11.67
CA GLU A 51 -18.08 -1.31 12.41
C GLU A 51 -17.88 -0.32 13.58
N SER A 52 -16.72 -0.37 14.24
CA SER A 52 -16.40 0.56 15.32
C SER A 52 -16.27 2.00 14.82
N HIS A 53 -15.65 2.20 13.65
CA HIS A 53 -15.55 3.51 13.01
C HIS A 53 -16.91 3.97 12.47
N ALA A 54 -17.69 3.09 11.86
CA ALA A 54 -19.05 3.40 11.41
C ALA A 54 -19.93 3.88 12.57
N LEU A 55 -19.89 3.17 13.68
CA LEU A 55 -20.62 3.56 14.91
C LEU A 55 -20.10 4.88 15.50
N ALA A 56 -18.80 5.15 15.41
CA ALA A 56 -18.24 6.42 15.85
C ALA A 56 -18.73 7.58 14.97
N ILE A 57 -18.78 7.42 13.64
CA ILE A 57 -19.34 8.42 12.72
C ILE A 57 -20.79 8.74 13.11
N GLU A 58 -21.62 7.73 13.30
CA GLU A 58 -23.01 7.90 13.73
C GLU A 58 -23.10 8.67 15.05
N ALA A 59 -22.30 8.31 16.04
CA ALA A 59 -22.30 8.95 17.34
C ALA A 59 -21.85 10.42 17.30
N PHE A 60 -20.77 10.73 16.60
CA PHE A 60 -20.29 12.10 16.47
C PHE A 60 -21.25 12.98 15.66
N HIS A 61 -21.93 12.40 14.65
CA HIS A 61 -22.94 13.07 13.88
C HIS A 61 -24.19 13.37 14.71
N GLU A 62 -24.82 12.33 15.29
CA GLU A 62 -26.13 12.45 15.96
C GLU A 62 -26.05 13.17 17.31
N VAL A 63 -25.03 12.88 18.13
CA VAL A 63 -24.94 13.36 19.52
C VAL A 63 -24.16 14.66 19.64
N ALA A 64 -23.05 14.78 18.93
CA ALA A 64 -22.16 15.92 19.03
C ALA A 64 -22.39 17.01 17.95
N GLY A 65 -22.93 16.64 16.80
CA GLY A 65 -23.01 17.53 15.64
C GLY A 65 -21.62 17.99 15.17
N ASP A 66 -20.60 17.13 15.34
CA ASP A 66 -19.19 17.45 15.08
C ASP A 66 -18.80 17.04 13.65
N ASP A 67 -19.12 17.91 12.70
CA ASP A 67 -18.88 17.65 11.28
C ASP A 67 -17.39 17.44 10.94
N GLU A 68 -16.47 18.08 11.67
CA GLU A 68 -15.03 17.89 11.44
C GLU A 68 -14.59 16.50 11.90
N ALA A 69 -15.01 16.04 13.07
CA ALA A 69 -14.72 14.68 13.51
C ALA A 69 -15.33 13.64 12.57
N VAL A 70 -16.55 13.88 12.10
CA VAL A 70 -17.22 13.01 11.11
C VAL A 70 -16.42 12.95 9.81
N LYS A 71 -15.96 14.08 9.29
CA LYS A 71 -15.10 14.13 8.10
C LYS A 71 -13.82 13.32 8.27
N GLN A 72 -13.11 13.53 9.37
CA GLN A 72 -11.86 12.84 9.67
C GLN A 72 -12.06 11.31 9.86
N LEU A 73 -13.15 10.90 10.49
CA LEU A 73 -13.51 9.48 10.64
C LEU A 73 -13.84 8.82 9.29
N ARG A 74 -14.50 9.55 8.38
CA ARG A 74 -14.79 9.06 7.03
C ARG A 74 -13.52 8.87 6.21
N ILE A 75 -12.58 9.82 6.29
CA ILE A 75 -11.26 9.70 5.66
C ILE A 75 -10.61 8.39 6.11
N HIS A 76 -10.60 8.11 7.41
CA HIS A 76 -10.02 6.87 7.93
C HIS A 76 -10.76 5.61 7.44
N LEU A 77 -12.09 5.62 7.46
CA LEU A 77 -12.90 4.48 7.02
C LEU A 77 -12.67 4.14 5.53
N LEU A 78 -12.55 5.17 4.68
CA LEU A 78 -12.22 4.99 3.26
C LEU A 78 -10.79 4.46 3.07
N LYS A 79 -9.83 4.93 3.86
CA LYS A 79 -8.44 4.42 3.82
C LYS A 79 -8.33 2.99 4.29
N LEU A 80 -9.08 2.59 5.30
CA LEU A 80 -9.18 1.18 5.68
C LEU A 80 -9.58 0.31 4.49
N LYS A 81 -10.52 0.76 3.64
CA LYS A 81 -10.92 0.01 2.45
C LYS A 81 -9.83 -0.14 1.41
N ARG A 82 -8.90 0.82 1.33
CA ARG A 82 -7.80 0.80 0.35
C ARG A 82 -6.65 -0.11 0.75
N THR A 83 -6.31 -0.17 2.03
CA THR A 83 -5.16 -0.93 2.54
C THR A 83 -5.54 -2.27 3.13
N THR A 84 -6.79 -2.40 3.59
CA THR A 84 -7.38 -3.61 4.14
C THR A 84 -8.77 -3.79 3.58
N ASP A 85 -9.34 -5.00 3.66
CA ASP A 85 -10.75 -5.18 3.34
C ASP A 85 -11.64 -4.93 4.57
N TRP A 86 -12.94 -4.72 4.36
CA TRP A 86 -13.92 -4.65 5.44
C TRP A 86 -14.43 -6.04 5.88
N LYS A 87 -13.74 -7.10 5.49
CA LYS A 87 -13.83 -8.51 5.87
C LYS A 87 -15.21 -9.16 5.85
N THR A 88 -16.29 -8.47 6.23
CA THR A 88 -17.63 -9.03 6.32
C THR A 88 -18.66 -8.17 5.57
N THR A 89 -19.74 -8.81 5.11
CA THR A 89 -20.88 -8.09 4.50
C THR A 89 -21.53 -7.11 5.47
N LYS A 90 -21.53 -7.43 6.77
CA LYS A 90 -22.01 -6.55 7.82
C LYS A 90 -21.14 -5.29 7.93
N ALA A 91 -19.82 -5.46 8.04
CA ALA A 91 -18.89 -4.35 8.09
C ALA A 91 -19.02 -3.44 6.86
N THR A 92 -19.17 -4.04 5.67
CA THR A 92 -19.40 -3.30 4.43
C THR A 92 -20.69 -2.50 4.46
N ALA A 93 -21.80 -3.09 4.91
CA ALA A 93 -23.07 -2.40 4.99
C ALA A 93 -23.04 -1.24 5.99
N GLU A 94 -22.48 -1.45 7.19
CA GLU A 94 -22.34 -0.40 8.21
C GLU A 94 -21.39 0.72 7.76
N ALA A 95 -20.29 0.38 7.09
CA ALA A 95 -19.36 1.37 6.54
C ALA A 95 -20.02 2.22 5.44
N VAL A 96 -20.73 1.61 4.50
CA VAL A 96 -21.47 2.33 3.47
C VAL A 96 -22.53 3.23 4.09
N HIS A 97 -23.32 2.73 5.04
CA HIS A 97 -24.31 3.54 5.76
C HIS A 97 -23.66 4.76 6.43
N ALA A 98 -22.55 4.56 7.16
CA ALA A 98 -21.85 5.65 7.85
C ALA A 98 -21.24 6.68 6.89
N LEU A 99 -20.76 6.26 5.74
CA LEU A 99 -20.26 7.18 4.70
C LEU A 99 -21.37 8.05 4.11
N LEU A 100 -22.58 7.53 4.00
CA LEU A 100 -23.74 8.25 3.48
C LEU A 100 -24.45 9.10 4.56
N LEU A 101 -24.27 8.79 5.83
CA LEU A 101 -24.99 9.41 6.95
C LEU A 101 -24.59 10.89 7.12
N GLY A 102 -25.51 11.84 6.87
CA GLY A 102 -25.30 13.27 7.12
C GLY A 102 -24.12 13.89 6.35
N GLY A 103 -23.63 13.22 5.33
CA GLY A 103 -22.58 13.75 4.47
C GLY A 103 -23.11 14.62 3.33
N PRO A 104 -22.22 15.28 2.60
CA PRO A 104 -22.59 15.82 1.31
C PRO A 104 -23.24 14.69 0.51
N ASP A 105 -24.22 15.04 -0.30
CA ASP A 105 -24.91 14.05 -1.13
C ASP A 105 -23.90 13.35 -2.07
N LEU A 106 -23.32 12.23 -1.57
CA LEU A 106 -22.34 11.44 -2.33
C LEU A 106 -22.99 10.75 -3.54
N LEU A 107 -24.33 10.68 -3.56
CA LEU A 107 -25.11 10.12 -4.63
C LEU A 107 -25.76 11.23 -5.50
N GLY A 108 -25.66 12.49 -5.06
CA GLY A 108 -26.17 13.65 -5.76
C GLY A 108 -25.33 13.99 -7.00
N GLU A 109 -26.02 14.44 -8.04
CA GLU A 109 -25.37 15.03 -9.22
C GLU A 109 -24.75 16.38 -8.81
N GLY A 110 -23.45 16.43 -8.74
CA GLY A 110 -22.70 17.66 -8.54
C GLY A 110 -21.73 17.93 -9.69
N PRO A 111 -21.16 19.12 -9.76
CA PRO A 111 -20.20 19.42 -10.80
C PRO A 111 -18.99 18.49 -10.70
N ALA A 112 -18.61 17.89 -11.82
CA ALA A 112 -17.41 17.11 -11.91
C ALA A 112 -16.18 17.96 -11.60
N PRO A 113 -15.14 17.39 -10.95
CA PRO A 113 -13.88 18.11 -10.76
C PRO A 113 -13.28 18.47 -12.13
N VAL A 114 -12.72 19.66 -12.23
CA VAL A 114 -11.96 20.06 -13.42
C VAL A 114 -10.57 19.47 -13.32
N ILE A 115 -10.25 18.55 -14.22
CA ILE A 115 -8.95 17.90 -14.29
C ILE A 115 -8.21 18.37 -15.52
N THR A 116 -6.97 18.80 -15.35
CA THR A 116 -6.08 19.21 -16.43
C THR A 116 -4.80 18.36 -16.35
N VAL A 117 -4.43 17.74 -17.46
CA VAL A 117 -3.21 16.95 -17.60
C VAL A 117 -2.31 17.66 -18.63
N GLY A 118 -1.22 18.24 -18.15
CA GLY A 118 -0.43 19.19 -18.95
C GLY A 118 -1.27 20.42 -19.33
N SER A 119 -1.37 20.66 -20.62
CA SER A 119 -2.21 21.73 -21.21
C SER A 119 -3.62 21.27 -21.60
N GLU A 120 -3.92 19.97 -21.46
CA GLU A 120 -5.18 19.38 -21.90
C GLU A 120 -6.18 19.26 -20.74
N ARG A 121 -7.40 19.73 -20.97
CA ARG A 121 -8.50 19.52 -20.02
C ARG A 121 -9.14 18.17 -20.30
N VAL A 122 -9.24 17.35 -19.28
CA VAL A 122 -9.92 16.05 -19.36
C VAL A 122 -11.44 16.29 -19.45
N ASP A 123 -12.08 15.65 -20.44
CA ASP A 123 -13.52 15.73 -20.62
C ASP A 123 -14.22 14.66 -19.75
N PRO A 124 -15.02 15.04 -18.75
CA PRO A 124 -15.75 14.10 -17.91
C PRO A 124 -17.04 13.57 -18.57
N SER A 125 -17.28 13.82 -19.87
CA SER A 125 -18.53 13.44 -20.56
C SER A 125 -18.79 11.93 -20.59
N ALA A 126 -17.78 11.11 -20.36
CA ALA A 126 -17.86 9.64 -20.27
C ALA A 126 -18.04 9.12 -18.84
N GLN A 127 -18.70 9.88 -17.95
CA GLN A 127 -18.95 9.44 -16.58
C GLN A 127 -19.89 8.23 -16.54
N GLU A 128 -19.54 7.28 -15.68
CA GLU A 128 -20.43 6.16 -15.38
C GLU A 128 -21.66 6.66 -14.60
N PRO A 129 -22.88 6.43 -15.09
CA PRO A 129 -24.09 6.90 -14.42
C PRO A 129 -24.17 6.38 -12.96
N GLY A 130 -24.48 7.27 -12.03
CA GLY A 130 -24.65 6.95 -10.61
C GLY A 130 -23.38 6.87 -9.78
N THR A 131 -22.21 6.72 -10.40
CA THR A 131 -20.91 6.73 -9.67
C THR A 131 -20.13 8.02 -9.88
N GLY A 132 -20.38 8.72 -10.98
CA GLY A 132 -19.58 9.88 -11.40
C GLY A 132 -18.13 9.53 -11.78
N ALA A 133 -17.81 8.24 -11.84
CA ALA A 133 -16.46 7.78 -12.19
C ALA A 133 -16.21 7.93 -13.69
N PHE A 134 -15.02 8.31 -14.07
CA PHE A 134 -14.57 8.30 -15.46
C PHE A 134 -13.09 7.95 -15.55
N ASN A 135 -12.70 7.45 -16.71
CA ASN A 135 -11.33 7.12 -17.04
C ASN A 135 -10.94 7.86 -18.33
N ALA A 136 -9.74 8.40 -18.34
CA ALA A 136 -9.09 8.93 -19.53
C ALA A 136 -7.79 8.17 -19.76
N THR A 137 -7.51 7.81 -21.01
CA THR A 137 -6.29 7.07 -21.38
C THR A 137 -5.68 7.73 -22.61
N TRP A 138 -4.39 7.93 -22.57
CA TRP A 138 -3.59 8.44 -23.67
C TRP A 138 -2.69 7.34 -24.22
N GLY A 139 -2.67 7.18 -25.52
CA GLY A 139 -1.77 6.26 -26.20
C GLY A 139 -0.33 6.79 -26.22
N PRO A 140 0.66 5.95 -26.59
CA PRO A 140 2.07 6.33 -26.59
C PRO A 140 2.39 7.58 -27.40
N GLU A 141 1.66 7.79 -28.51
CA GLU A 141 1.86 8.93 -29.42
C GLU A 141 1.22 10.23 -28.90
N GLU A 142 0.34 10.13 -27.89
CA GLU A 142 -0.37 11.26 -27.31
C GLU A 142 0.32 11.81 -26.05
N VAL A 143 1.23 11.00 -25.46
CA VAL A 143 1.93 11.38 -24.23
C VAL A 143 2.96 12.45 -24.51
N ARG A 144 2.90 13.54 -23.74
CA ARG A 144 3.82 14.69 -23.85
C ARG A 144 4.48 14.98 -22.50
N PRO A 145 5.67 15.60 -22.50
CA PRO A 145 6.40 15.93 -21.26
C PRO A 145 5.62 16.84 -20.29
N ASP A 146 4.73 17.70 -20.80
CA ASP A 146 3.92 18.60 -19.97
C ASP A 146 2.84 17.85 -19.17
N MET A 147 2.45 16.64 -19.59
CA MET A 147 1.45 15.81 -18.91
C MET A 147 1.89 15.28 -17.55
N GLY A 148 3.16 15.43 -17.17
CA GLY A 148 3.63 15.21 -15.81
C GLY A 148 3.03 16.19 -14.80
N ARG A 149 2.41 17.29 -15.26
CA ARG A 149 1.68 18.23 -14.40
C ARG A 149 0.19 17.91 -14.45
N VAL A 150 -0.35 17.46 -13.32
CA VAL A 150 -1.79 17.22 -13.16
C VAL A 150 -2.36 18.22 -12.18
N THR A 151 -3.44 18.89 -12.59
CA THR A 151 -4.16 19.84 -11.73
C THR A 151 -5.60 19.35 -11.59
N VAL A 152 -6.05 19.20 -10.35
CA VAL A 152 -7.44 18.85 -10.02
C VAL A 152 -8.05 20.01 -9.24
N THR A 153 -9.13 20.56 -9.75
CA THR A 153 -9.86 21.66 -9.10
C THR A 153 -11.27 21.18 -8.78
N THR A 154 -11.64 21.18 -7.51
CA THR A 154 -13.00 20.91 -7.04
C THR A 154 -13.69 22.23 -6.75
N THR A 155 -14.99 22.30 -7.02
CA THR A 155 -15.83 23.50 -6.79
C THR A 155 -16.71 23.36 -5.55
N ASP A 156 -16.69 22.20 -4.91
CA ASP A 156 -17.44 21.89 -3.69
C ASP A 156 -16.58 21.09 -2.70
N ASP A 157 -17.11 20.88 -1.49
CA ASP A 157 -16.44 20.17 -0.39
C ASP A 157 -16.64 18.64 -0.45
N ARG A 158 -17.14 18.10 -1.56
CA ARG A 158 -17.33 16.65 -1.71
C ARG A 158 -15.98 15.94 -1.80
N VAL A 159 -15.93 14.76 -1.19
CA VAL A 159 -14.75 13.90 -1.28
C VAL A 159 -14.66 13.35 -2.71
N ALA A 160 -13.57 13.66 -3.40
CA ALA A 160 -13.21 13.07 -4.67
C ALA A 160 -11.87 12.34 -4.53
N TRP A 161 -11.72 11.27 -5.25
CA TRP A 161 -10.44 10.55 -5.37
C TRP A 161 -10.17 10.18 -6.82
N GLY A 162 -8.90 10.00 -7.13
CA GLY A 162 -8.45 9.58 -8.44
C GLY A 162 -7.07 8.97 -8.35
N ALA A 163 -6.67 8.30 -9.41
CA ALA A 163 -5.33 7.76 -9.58
C ALA A 163 -4.81 8.12 -10.96
N LEU A 164 -3.52 8.39 -11.04
CA LEU A 164 -2.80 8.57 -12.29
C LEU A 164 -1.82 7.42 -12.44
N HIS A 165 -1.90 6.72 -13.56
CA HIS A 165 -1.02 5.61 -13.87
C HIS A 165 -0.13 5.96 -15.05
N TRP A 166 1.19 6.07 -14.81
CA TRP A 166 2.19 6.12 -15.85
C TRP A 166 2.65 4.71 -16.20
N ARG A 167 2.71 4.40 -17.49
CA ARG A 167 3.30 3.16 -17.99
C ARG A 167 4.31 3.49 -19.06
N TYR A 168 5.55 3.05 -18.86
CA TYR A 168 6.65 3.27 -19.80
C TYR A 168 7.57 2.05 -19.80
N PHE A 169 8.33 1.93 -20.87
CA PHE A 169 9.38 0.92 -20.97
C PHE A 169 10.70 1.53 -20.53
N GLU A 170 11.38 0.85 -19.64
CA GLU A 170 12.70 1.22 -19.18
C GLU A 170 13.60 -0.02 -19.14
N ARG A 171 14.91 0.18 -19.34
CA ARG A 171 15.88 -0.88 -19.11
C ARG A 171 15.88 -1.21 -17.62
N MET A 172 15.87 -2.51 -17.30
CA MET A 172 15.75 -2.96 -15.92
C MET A 172 16.91 -2.49 -15.01
N ASP A 173 18.07 -2.23 -15.58
CA ASP A 173 19.26 -1.69 -14.91
C ASP A 173 19.27 -0.16 -14.81
N ALA A 174 18.34 0.52 -15.44
CA ALA A 174 18.19 1.98 -15.40
C ALA A 174 16.97 2.43 -14.55
N VAL A 175 16.20 1.48 -14.01
CA VAL A 175 15.07 1.80 -13.15
C VAL A 175 15.57 2.46 -11.86
N THR A 176 15.05 3.66 -11.59
CA THR A 176 15.31 4.38 -10.33
C THR A 176 14.35 3.91 -9.24
N PRO A 177 14.76 3.91 -7.96
CA PRO A 177 13.87 3.48 -6.88
C PRO A 177 12.64 4.38 -6.77
N HIS A 178 11.53 3.79 -6.38
CA HIS A 178 10.29 4.48 -6.06
C HIS A 178 9.75 3.99 -4.72
N GLU A 179 9.43 4.92 -3.86
CA GLU A 179 8.84 4.66 -2.55
C GLU A 179 7.44 5.28 -2.47
N SER A 180 6.52 4.47 -2.00
CA SER A 180 5.17 4.87 -1.65
C SER A 180 4.80 4.09 -0.42
N PRO A 181 3.92 3.98 0.37
CA PRO A 181 3.83 3.55 1.76
C PRO A 181 4.76 2.39 2.22
N PHE A 182 5.51 1.80 1.32
CA PHE A 182 6.59 0.86 1.63
C PHE A 182 7.94 1.57 1.49
N ASP A 183 8.77 1.45 2.51
CA ASP A 183 10.20 1.72 2.45
C ASP A 183 10.88 0.40 2.08
N LEU A 184 11.49 0.34 0.90
CA LEU A 184 12.00 -0.89 0.31
C LEU A 184 13.50 -0.77 0.01
N GLY A 185 14.30 -1.42 0.84
CA GLY A 185 15.74 -1.60 0.63
C GLY A 185 16.07 -2.94 -0.03
N ARG A 186 17.04 -2.94 -0.94
CA ARG A 186 17.60 -4.15 -1.54
C ARG A 186 19.10 -4.11 -1.55
N GLN A 187 19.74 -5.18 -1.12
CA GLN A 187 21.19 -5.36 -1.17
C GLN A 187 21.53 -6.70 -1.81
N VAL A 188 22.49 -6.70 -2.71
CA VAL A 188 23.06 -7.92 -3.31
C VAL A 188 24.50 -8.03 -2.84
N MET A 189 24.84 -9.15 -2.24
CA MET A 189 26.15 -9.36 -1.62
C MET A 189 26.77 -10.67 -2.11
N LEU A 190 28.07 -10.68 -2.34
CA LEU A 190 28.82 -11.90 -2.58
C LEU A 190 29.07 -12.58 -1.23
N ARG A 191 28.76 -13.87 -1.12
CA ARG A 191 29.13 -14.71 0.00
C ARG A 191 30.53 -15.28 -0.21
N GLU A 192 31.50 -14.75 0.50
CA GLU A 192 32.87 -15.24 0.51
C GLU A 192 33.09 -16.19 1.70
N ASN A 193 33.69 -17.35 1.45
CA ASN A 193 34.08 -18.25 2.51
C ASN A 193 35.49 -17.90 2.98
N THR A 194 35.63 -17.57 4.27
CA THR A 194 36.90 -17.30 4.92
C THR A 194 37.20 -18.38 5.98
N ASP A 195 38.40 -18.40 6.48
CA ASP A 195 38.81 -19.34 7.57
C ASP A 195 37.99 -19.12 8.85
N GLU A 196 37.44 -17.92 9.04
CA GLU A 196 36.58 -17.55 10.17
C GLU A 196 35.09 -17.77 9.92
N GLY A 197 34.70 -18.21 8.71
CA GLY A 197 33.33 -18.43 8.28
C GLY A 197 32.92 -17.59 7.06
N PRO A 198 31.65 -17.69 6.62
CA PRO A 198 31.19 -16.93 5.48
C PRO A 198 31.02 -15.44 5.82
N VAL A 199 31.52 -14.58 4.94
CA VAL A 199 31.39 -13.12 5.02
C VAL A 199 30.58 -12.63 3.83
N LEU A 200 29.68 -11.67 4.05
CA LEU A 200 28.90 -11.03 2.99
C LEU A 200 29.56 -9.72 2.57
N VAL A 201 29.97 -9.62 1.31
CA VAL A 201 30.60 -8.45 0.72
C VAL A 201 29.63 -7.79 -0.25
N PRO A 202 29.28 -6.50 -0.07
CA PRO A 202 28.44 -5.79 -1.02
C PRO A 202 28.94 -5.91 -2.46
N LEU A 203 28.06 -6.05 -3.43
CA LEU A 203 28.44 -6.37 -4.81
C LEU A 203 29.34 -5.32 -5.47
N ASP A 204 29.17 -4.05 -5.11
CA ASP A 204 29.99 -2.92 -5.56
C ASP A 204 31.41 -2.93 -4.98
N GLN A 205 31.63 -3.65 -3.89
CA GLN A 205 32.92 -3.82 -3.23
C GLN A 205 33.51 -5.23 -3.44
N ALA A 206 32.75 -6.11 -4.07
CA ALA A 206 33.16 -7.47 -4.30
C ALA A 206 34.22 -7.58 -5.43
N ARG A 207 35.01 -8.64 -5.37
CA ARG A 207 35.84 -9.05 -6.51
C ARG A 207 34.95 -9.39 -7.71
N THR A 208 35.56 -9.50 -8.89
CA THR A 208 34.88 -10.03 -10.08
C THR A 208 34.22 -11.39 -9.78
N LEU A 209 32.93 -11.49 -10.03
CA LEU A 209 32.18 -12.72 -9.84
C LEU A 209 32.61 -13.80 -10.82
N ARG A 210 32.47 -15.06 -10.44
CA ARG A 210 32.77 -16.25 -11.24
C ARG A 210 31.61 -17.25 -11.16
N PRO A 211 31.43 -18.09 -12.18
CA PRO A 211 30.52 -19.22 -12.07
C PRO A 211 30.84 -20.08 -10.84
N GLY A 212 29.81 -20.42 -10.08
CA GLY A 212 29.92 -21.14 -8.80
C GLY A 212 29.81 -20.24 -7.57
N ASP A 213 30.02 -18.94 -7.70
CA ASP A 213 29.85 -18.00 -6.59
C ASP A 213 28.39 -17.96 -6.10
N VAL A 214 28.23 -17.62 -4.85
CA VAL A 214 26.91 -17.50 -4.21
C VAL A 214 26.65 -16.02 -3.88
N LEU A 215 25.54 -15.51 -4.36
CA LEU A 215 25.04 -14.18 -4.01
C LEU A 215 23.94 -14.32 -2.96
N THR A 216 23.99 -13.51 -1.93
CA THR A 216 22.91 -13.31 -0.97
C THR A 216 22.17 -12.02 -1.32
N VAL A 217 20.88 -12.13 -1.59
CA VAL A 217 19.99 -10.99 -1.77
C VAL A 217 19.26 -10.76 -0.46
N ARG A 218 19.39 -9.56 0.09
CA ARG A 218 18.70 -9.11 1.30
C ARG A 218 17.73 -8.01 0.93
N ILE A 219 16.48 -8.20 1.29
CA ILE A 219 15.38 -7.28 1.04
C ILE A 219 14.85 -6.83 2.40
N GLU A 220 14.86 -5.52 2.63
CA GLU A 220 14.25 -4.90 3.79
C GLU A 220 12.97 -4.20 3.35
N LEU A 221 11.85 -4.59 3.95
CA LEU A 221 10.54 -4.03 3.68
C LEU A 221 9.96 -3.45 4.96
N ARG A 222 9.72 -2.14 4.99
CA ARG A 222 9.16 -1.43 6.12
C ARG A 222 7.82 -0.81 5.77
N THR A 223 6.89 -0.85 6.70
CA THR A 223 5.61 -0.13 6.61
C THR A 223 5.23 0.47 7.96
N ASP A 224 4.55 1.61 7.93
CA ASP A 224 4.01 2.30 9.11
C ASP A 224 2.55 1.94 9.41
N ARG A 225 1.92 1.15 8.54
CA ARG A 225 0.49 0.83 8.59
C ARG A 225 0.21 -0.65 8.35
N TRP A 226 -1.01 -1.09 8.69
CA TRP A 226 -1.50 -2.41 8.33
C TRP A 226 -1.80 -2.47 6.83
N LEU A 227 -1.34 -3.52 6.18
CA LEU A 227 -1.56 -3.79 4.77
C LEU A 227 -2.03 -5.23 4.59
N ASP A 228 -3.03 -5.44 3.75
CA ASP A 228 -3.51 -6.76 3.38
C ASP A 228 -3.11 -7.08 1.93
N PHE A 229 -2.84 -8.35 1.67
CA PHE A 229 -2.50 -8.90 0.35
C PHE A 229 -1.30 -8.23 -0.33
N VAL A 230 -0.19 -8.19 0.40
CA VAL A 230 1.08 -7.65 -0.12
C VAL A 230 1.79 -8.71 -0.95
N HIS A 231 2.19 -8.32 -2.15
CA HIS A 231 3.01 -9.11 -3.04
C HIS A 231 4.40 -8.47 -3.17
N LEU A 232 5.42 -9.17 -2.70
CA LEU A 232 6.82 -8.82 -2.92
C LEU A 232 7.37 -9.72 -4.04
N LYS A 233 8.00 -9.11 -5.04
CA LYS A 233 8.61 -9.80 -6.17
C LYS A 233 10.05 -9.33 -6.33
N ASP A 234 11.00 -10.26 -6.29
CA ASP A 234 12.41 -9.99 -6.55
C ASP A 234 12.86 -10.66 -7.85
N LEU A 235 13.29 -9.85 -8.81
CA LEU A 235 13.82 -10.33 -10.08
C LEU A 235 15.28 -10.75 -9.93
N ARG A 236 15.70 -11.78 -10.68
CA ARG A 236 17.07 -12.27 -10.69
C ARG A 236 17.74 -12.16 -12.05
N ALA A 237 19.05 -12.10 -12.03
CA ALA A 237 19.87 -12.13 -13.23
C ALA A 237 19.76 -13.49 -13.95
N ALA A 238 19.68 -13.48 -15.28
CA ALA A 238 19.57 -14.69 -16.09
C ALA A 238 20.74 -15.67 -15.90
N GLY A 239 21.93 -15.15 -15.57
CA GLY A 239 23.12 -15.95 -15.26
C GLY A 239 23.16 -16.54 -13.84
N THR A 240 22.03 -16.53 -13.11
CA THR A 240 21.96 -17.05 -11.73
C THR A 240 20.81 -18.03 -11.56
N GLU A 241 20.94 -18.94 -10.57
CA GLU A 241 19.87 -19.85 -10.16
C GLU A 241 19.64 -19.80 -8.65
N PRO A 242 18.39 -19.94 -8.19
CA PRO A 242 18.09 -20.01 -6.76
C PRO A 242 18.67 -21.28 -6.13
N LEU A 243 19.33 -21.13 -4.99
CA LEU A 243 19.79 -22.29 -4.20
C LEU A 243 18.61 -23.01 -3.54
N GLU A 244 17.68 -22.27 -2.99
CA GLU A 244 16.43 -22.83 -2.49
C GLU A 244 15.40 -22.87 -3.63
N ARG A 245 14.92 -24.07 -3.94
CA ARG A 245 13.99 -24.28 -5.07
C ARG A 245 12.57 -24.63 -4.64
N LEU A 246 12.36 -24.82 -3.33
CA LEU A 246 11.05 -25.25 -2.82
C LEU A 246 10.19 -24.05 -2.47
N SER A 247 9.02 -24.01 -3.11
CA SER A 247 7.95 -23.10 -2.73
C SER A 247 7.20 -23.61 -1.51
N GLY A 248 6.70 -22.73 -0.66
CA GLY A 248 5.94 -23.14 0.53
C GLY A 248 5.66 -21.99 1.48
N TYR A 249 4.86 -22.31 2.50
CA TYR A 249 4.61 -21.38 3.60
C TYR A 249 5.83 -21.26 4.50
N ARG A 250 6.08 -20.03 4.93
CA ARG A 250 7.14 -19.63 5.85
C ARG A 250 6.54 -18.81 6.98
N TYR A 251 7.20 -18.88 8.13
CA TYR A 251 6.87 -18.02 9.28
C TYR A 251 8.16 -17.45 9.84
N GLN A 252 8.29 -16.14 9.81
CA GLN A 252 9.49 -15.43 10.23
C GLN A 252 9.08 -14.11 10.91
N ASP A 253 9.68 -13.80 12.06
CA ASP A 253 9.51 -12.53 12.78
C ASP A 253 8.02 -12.13 13.02
N GLY A 254 7.18 -13.13 13.31
CA GLY A 254 5.76 -12.91 13.50
C GLY A 254 4.94 -12.76 12.21
N LEU A 255 5.58 -12.91 11.03
CA LEU A 255 4.95 -12.78 9.72
C LEU A 255 4.84 -14.15 9.04
N GLY A 256 3.60 -14.58 8.78
CA GLY A 256 3.30 -15.70 7.90
C GLY A 256 3.26 -15.24 6.45
N HIS A 257 3.95 -15.96 5.55
CA HIS A 257 3.95 -15.66 4.14
C HIS A 257 4.10 -16.93 3.29
N TYR A 258 3.67 -16.88 2.03
CA TYR A 258 3.92 -17.93 1.06
C TYR A 258 5.04 -17.50 0.12
N GLN A 259 6.11 -18.28 0.07
CA GLN A 259 7.22 -18.09 -0.84
C GLN A 259 7.04 -18.96 -2.08
N SER A 260 7.11 -18.35 -3.27
CA SER A 260 7.03 -19.04 -4.56
C SER A 260 8.28 -18.75 -5.38
N VAL A 261 9.10 -19.79 -5.57
CA VAL A 261 10.32 -19.70 -6.37
C VAL A 261 9.97 -20.00 -7.83
N ARG A 262 10.34 -19.09 -8.74
CA ARG A 262 10.11 -19.21 -10.19
C ARG A 262 11.40 -18.94 -10.95
N ASP A 263 11.38 -19.24 -12.26
CA ASP A 263 12.58 -19.14 -13.11
C ASP A 263 13.15 -17.71 -13.18
N ALA A 264 12.31 -16.69 -13.19
CA ALA A 264 12.74 -15.31 -13.34
C ALA A 264 12.72 -14.50 -12.04
N ALA A 265 12.06 -14.99 -10.98
CA ALA A 265 11.82 -14.23 -9.78
C ALA A 265 11.49 -15.09 -8.55
N LEU A 266 11.78 -14.52 -7.38
CA LEU A 266 11.19 -14.94 -6.12
C LEU A 266 9.93 -14.11 -5.88
N HIS A 267 8.82 -14.76 -5.51
CA HIS A 267 7.59 -14.12 -5.11
C HIS A 267 7.28 -14.44 -3.65
N ILE A 268 6.92 -13.43 -2.87
CA ILE A 268 6.48 -13.56 -1.49
C ILE A 268 5.09 -12.96 -1.40
N PHE A 269 4.13 -13.77 -0.96
CA PHE A 269 2.73 -13.37 -0.78
C PHE A 269 2.43 -13.33 0.71
N ILE A 270 1.96 -12.18 1.16
CA ILE A 270 1.68 -11.87 2.55
C ILE A 270 0.20 -11.51 2.65
N ASP A 271 -0.59 -12.33 3.34
CA ASP A 271 -2.03 -12.07 3.50
C ASP A 271 -2.26 -10.82 4.35
N ARG A 272 -1.45 -10.63 5.40
CA ARG A 272 -1.57 -9.52 6.30
C ARG A 272 -0.22 -9.12 6.88
N MET A 273 0.11 -7.84 6.77
CA MET A 273 1.36 -7.25 7.22
C MET A 273 1.09 -6.15 8.25
N ALA A 274 1.68 -6.30 9.44
CA ALA A 274 1.59 -5.29 10.50
C ALA A 274 2.60 -4.14 10.23
N PRO A 275 2.41 -2.96 10.86
CA PRO A 275 3.47 -1.96 10.91
C PRO A 275 4.76 -2.55 11.49
N GLY A 276 5.88 -2.32 10.82
CA GLY A 276 7.17 -2.87 11.23
C GLY A 276 8.17 -2.96 10.07
N THR A 277 9.34 -3.52 10.38
CA THR A 277 10.40 -3.82 9.42
C THR A 277 10.56 -5.33 9.30
N TYR A 278 10.58 -5.82 8.07
CA TYR A 278 10.71 -7.24 7.75
C TYR A 278 11.88 -7.45 6.81
N VAL A 279 12.70 -8.45 7.09
CA VAL A 279 13.90 -8.75 6.30
C VAL A 279 13.74 -10.12 5.66
N PHE A 280 13.86 -10.18 4.35
CA PHE A 280 13.84 -11.42 3.58
C PHE A 280 15.22 -11.64 2.97
N GLU A 281 15.75 -12.84 3.11
CA GLU A 281 17.02 -13.21 2.50
C GLU A 281 16.86 -14.47 1.67
N HIS A 282 17.49 -14.49 0.51
CA HIS A 282 17.59 -15.67 -0.32
C HIS A 282 18.93 -15.72 -1.06
N GLU A 283 19.34 -16.92 -1.46
CA GLU A 283 20.63 -17.13 -2.10
C GLU A 283 20.48 -17.53 -3.58
N LEU A 284 21.35 -16.97 -4.40
CA LEU A 284 21.47 -17.25 -5.83
C LEU A 284 22.85 -17.79 -6.13
N ARG A 285 22.95 -18.84 -6.95
CA ARG A 285 24.22 -19.31 -7.48
C ARG A 285 24.48 -18.72 -8.85
N VAL A 286 25.65 -18.16 -9.05
CA VAL A 286 26.13 -17.71 -10.36
C VAL A 286 26.44 -18.95 -11.21
N THR A 287 25.81 -19.06 -12.37
CA THR A 287 25.94 -20.22 -13.24
C THR A 287 26.64 -19.95 -14.57
N HIS A 288 26.60 -18.72 -15.05
CA HIS A 288 27.17 -18.32 -16.35
C HIS A 288 27.96 -17.01 -16.19
N ASP A 289 29.02 -16.92 -16.98
CA ASP A 289 29.73 -15.66 -17.23
C ASP A 289 28.90 -14.74 -18.14
N GLY A 290 29.14 -13.45 -18.03
CA GLY A 290 28.44 -12.44 -18.82
C GLY A 290 28.10 -11.20 -18.02
N ASP A 291 27.34 -10.33 -18.66
CA ASP A 291 26.86 -9.07 -18.10
C ASP A 291 25.32 -9.06 -18.09
N PHE A 292 24.73 -9.20 -16.92
CA PHE A 292 23.32 -9.45 -16.73
C PHE A 292 22.64 -8.30 -15.98
N SER A 293 21.42 -7.94 -16.39
CA SER A 293 20.53 -7.15 -15.55
C SER A 293 19.86 -8.06 -14.54
N GLN A 294 19.97 -7.74 -13.25
CA GLN A 294 19.25 -8.46 -12.19
C GLN A 294 17.79 -8.00 -12.05
N GLY A 295 17.48 -6.81 -12.61
CA GLY A 295 16.17 -6.22 -12.46
C GLY A 295 15.95 -5.63 -11.06
N ILE A 296 14.70 -5.49 -10.68
CA ILE A 296 14.24 -4.78 -9.47
C ILE A 296 13.55 -5.73 -8.50
N THR A 297 13.51 -5.33 -7.23
CA THR A 297 12.52 -5.81 -6.27
C THR A 297 11.34 -4.86 -6.28
N SER A 298 10.12 -5.38 -6.25
CA SER A 298 8.90 -4.58 -6.13
C SER A 298 7.99 -5.12 -5.02
N ALA A 299 7.38 -4.23 -4.27
CA ALA A 299 6.34 -4.53 -3.29
C ALA A 299 5.05 -3.81 -3.67
N GLN A 300 3.90 -4.48 -3.60
CA GLN A 300 2.62 -3.92 -4.00
C GLN A 300 1.47 -4.53 -3.21
N CYS A 301 0.48 -3.71 -2.84
CA CYS A 301 -0.81 -4.21 -2.40
C CYS A 301 -1.64 -4.66 -3.61
N LEU A 302 -2.06 -5.93 -3.65
CA LEU A 302 -2.73 -6.50 -4.82
C LEU A 302 -4.08 -5.82 -5.13
N TYR A 303 -4.80 -5.36 -4.10
CA TYR A 303 -6.11 -4.72 -4.24
C TYR A 303 -6.06 -3.19 -4.13
N ALA A 304 -4.88 -2.62 -3.92
CA ALA A 304 -4.63 -1.18 -3.92
C ALA A 304 -3.27 -0.92 -4.61
N PRO A 305 -3.20 -1.11 -5.94
CA PRO A 305 -1.94 -1.09 -6.69
C PRO A 305 -1.20 0.24 -6.67
N GLU A 306 -1.86 1.32 -6.28
CA GLU A 306 -1.24 2.62 -6.00
C GLU A 306 -0.30 2.59 -4.80
N PHE A 307 -0.47 1.61 -3.89
CA PHE A 307 0.49 1.32 -2.82
C PHE A 307 1.52 0.34 -3.35
N ASN A 308 2.57 0.88 -3.93
CA ASN A 308 3.69 0.10 -4.46
C ASN A 308 5.00 0.83 -4.24
N SER A 309 6.08 0.07 -4.17
CA SER A 309 7.46 0.56 -4.13
C SER A 309 8.34 -0.39 -4.91
N HIS A 310 9.45 0.11 -5.42
CA HIS A 310 10.44 -0.74 -6.06
C HIS A 310 11.85 -0.21 -5.84
N SER A 311 12.80 -1.14 -5.80
CA SER A 311 14.22 -0.83 -5.72
C SER A 311 14.75 -0.32 -7.05
N GLU A 312 15.98 0.16 -7.03
CA GLU A 312 16.77 0.33 -8.24
C GLU A 312 17.08 -1.01 -8.92
N GLY A 313 17.40 -0.92 -10.21
CA GLY A 313 17.93 -2.05 -10.96
C GLY A 313 19.44 -2.22 -10.70
N VAL A 314 19.91 -3.45 -10.72
CA VAL A 314 21.32 -3.81 -10.47
C VAL A 314 21.88 -4.60 -11.65
N ARG A 315 23.13 -4.32 -12.03
CA ARG A 315 23.89 -5.16 -12.97
C ARG A 315 24.78 -6.14 -12.23
N VAL A 316 24.82 -7.36 -12.74
CA VAL A 316 25.67 -8.44 -12.25
C VAL A 316 26.65 -8.80 -13.36
N VAL A 317 27.92 -8.47 -13.16
CA VAL A 317 28.99 -8.75 -14.11
C VAL A 317 29.78 -9.95 -13.61
N VAL A 318 29.85 -11.00 -14.42
CA VAL A 318 30.55 -12.25 -14.14
C VAL A 318 31.64 -12.44 -15.16
N GLY A 319 32.89 -12.48 -14.69
CA GLY A 319 34.07 -12.74 -15.53
C GLY A 319 34.54 -14.20 -15.47
N TYR A 320 35.48 -14.50 -16.37
CA TYR A 320 36.19 -15.79 -16.37
C TYR A 320 37.16 -15.90 -15.20
#